data_d62c4881486154d2178936edfed11582
#
_entry.id   d62c4881486154d2178936edfed11582
#
_cell.length_a   1.000
_cell.length_b   1.000
_cell.length_c   1.000
_cell.angle_alpha   90.00
_cell.angle_beta   90.00
_cell.angle_gamma   90.00
#
_symmetry.space_group_name_H-M   'P 1'
#
loop_
_entity.id
_entity.type
_entity.pdbx_description
1 polymer ?
#
loop_
_entity_poly.entity_id
_entity_poly.type
_entity_poly.pdbx_seq_one_letter_code
_entity_poly.pdbx_strand_id
1 'polypeptide(L)'
;MAPGNEVFRVVDIAVKATEARPGAQIVEREFGMFEVHSTSQADVLEAGEVVLSRLGLTMADRIRPQVVSTQVITRIDPYQAQLINRFRRGSILVSGETMLVLECAPAAYINYACNEAEKTASIKLIHVSSVGRFGRMWLSGTEAEILTAKNAAIQALEALQGREGA
;
A
#
# COMPACT_ATOMS: atom_id res chain seq x y z
N MET A 1 7.90 8.52 4.04
CA MET A 1 8.56 9.52 4.92
C MET A 1 8.42 10.91 4.33
N ALA A 2 8.54 11.95 5.15
CA ALA A 2 8.61 13.34 4.74
C ALA A 2 9.71 14.05 5.59
N PRO A 3 10.50 14.98 5.01
CA PRO A 3 10.46 15.38 3.60
C PRO A 3 10.93 14.27 2.66
N GLY A 4 10.41 14.26 1.42
CA GLY A 4 10.63 13.16 0.48
C GLY A 4 12.08 12.85 0.15
N ASN A 5 12.94 13.87 0.11
CA ASN A 5 14.37 13.70 -0.19
C ASN A 5 15.14 12.87 0.86
N GLU A 6 14.63 12.71 2.07
CA GLU A 6 15.22 11.83 3.07
C GLU A 6 15.28 10.37 2.63
N VAL A 7 14.44 9.96 1.67
CA VAL A 7 14.44 8.60 1.14
C VAL A 7 15.79 8.19 0.57
N PHE A 8 16.53 9.11 -0.06
CA PHE A 8 17.84 8.81 -0.66
C PHE A 8 18.86 8.40 0.41
N ARG A 9 18.88 9.13 1.52
CA ARG A 9 19.76 8.83 2.66
C ARG A 9 19.36 7.53 3.35
N VAL A 10 18.07 7.28 3.47
CA VAL A 10 17.55 6.09 4.15
C VAL A 10 17.81 4.82 3.35
N VAL A 11 17.67 4.86 2.03
CA VAL A 11 18.03 3.73 1.16
C VAL A 11 19.53 3.41 1.27
N ASP A 12 20.39 4.44 1.24
CA ASP A 12 21.84 4.27 1.39
C ASP A 12 22.21 3.59 2.74
N ILE A 13 21.53 3.98 3.81
CA ILE A 13 21.70 3.35 5.13
C ILE A 13 21.32 1.86 5.08
N ALA A 14 20.17 1.53 4.51
CA ALA A 14 19.67 0.16 4.45
C ALA A 14 20.60 -0.76 3.66
N VAL A 15 20.99 -0.35 2.44
CA VAL A 15 21.81 -1.20 1.54
C VAL A 15 23.27 -1.30 1.95
N LYS A 16 23.78 -0.39 2.76
CA LYS A 16 25.15 -0.48 3.33
C LYS A 16 25.23 -1.35 4.56
N ALA A 17 24.13 -1.57 5.24
CA ALA A 17 24.10 -2.31 6.49
C ALA A 17 23.62 -3.75 6.33
N THR A 18 22.98 -4.10 5.22
CA THR A 18 22.37 -5.41 4.99
C THR A 18 22.60 -5.88 3.55
N GLU A 19 22.29 -7.14 3.28
CA GLU A 19 22.27 -7.71 1.91
C GLU A 19 20.96 -7.43 1.16
N ALA A 20 20.04 -6.66 1.74
CA ALA A 20 18.80 -6.26 1.09
C ALA A 20 19.07 -5.32 -0.10
N ARG A 21 18.31 -5.50 -1.17
CA ARG A 21 18.45 -4.73 -2.41
C ARG A 21 17.30 -3.76 -2.58
N PRO A 22 17.56 -2.52 -3.07
CA PRO A 22 16.48 -1.57 -3.33
C PRO A 22 15.68 -2.03 -4.56
N GLY A 23 14.34 -2.09 -4.41
CA GLY A 23 13.40 -2.38 -5.49
C GLY A 23 12.80 -1.11 -6.09
N ALA A 24 12.45 -0.15 -5.23
CA ALA A 24 11.92 1.14 -5.64
C ALA A 24 12.43 2.26 -4.72
N GLN A 25 12.64 3.43 -5.31
CA GLN A 25 12.98 4.67 -4.62
C GLN A 25 12.30 5.82 -5.35
N ILE A 26 11.26 6.37 -4.75
CA ILE A 26 10.35 7.32 -5.40
C ILE A 26 10.14 8.51 -4.48
N VAL A 27 10.17 9.72 -5.05
CA VAL A 27 9.73 10.94 -4.39
C VAL A 27 8.53 11.49 -5.16
N GLU A 28 7.41 11.65 -4.48
CA GLU A 28 6.21 12.27 -5.02
C GLU A 28 5.85 13.46 -4.14
N ARG A 29 6.05 14.65 -4.67
CA ARG A 29 5.89 15.93 -3.97
C ARG A 29 6.67 15.95 -2.65
N GLU A 30 5.97 15.94 -1.53
CA GLU A 30 6.56 16.01 -0.18
C GLU A 30 6.94 14.65 0.41
N PHE A 31 6.48 13.54 -0.21
CA PHE A 31 6.67 12.20 0.34
C PHE A 31 7.68 11.37 -0.43
N GLY A 32 8.55 10.69 0.31
CA GLY A 32 9.44 9.68 -0.22
C GLY A 32 8.99 8.27 0.20
N MET A 33 9.08 7.33 -0.73
CA MET A 33 8.86 5.91 -0.52
C MET A 33 10.08 5.15 -1.03
N PHE A 34 10.50 4.14 -0.29
CA PHE A 34 11.45 3.14 -0.78
C PHE A 34 10.93 1.73 -0.47
N GLU A 35 11.42 0.80 -1.25
CA GLU A 35 11.19 -0.62 -1.10
C GLU A 35 12.53 -1.34 -1.15
N VAL A 36 12.72 -2.31 -0.28
CA VAL A 36 13.84 -3.24 -0.31
C VAL A 36 13.33 -4.68 -0.34
N HIS A 37 14.10 -5.56 -0.96
CA HIS A 37 13.80 -6.98 -1.03
C HIS A 37 15.06 -7.82 -0.82
N SER A 38 14.87 -9.04 -0.36
CA SER A 38 15.89 -10.09 -0.25
C SER A 38 15.22 -11.46 -0.37
N THR A 39 15.98 -12.47 -0.66
CA THR A 39 15.56 -13.87 -0.51
C THR A 39 15.55 -14.32 0.96
N SER A 40 16.18 -13.54 1.85
CA SER A 40 16.20 -13.72 3.29
C SER A 40 15.22 -12.75 3.95
N GLN A 41 14.25 -13.26 4.69
CA GLN A 41 13.35 -12.44 5.50
C GLN A 41 14.12 -11.65 6.57
N ALA A 42 15.19 -12.24 7.12
CA ALA A 42 15.99 -11.60 8.16
C ALA A 42 16.63 -10.30 7.64
N ASP A 43 17.18 -10.30 6.43
CA ASP A 43 17.81 -9.11 5.83
C ASP A 43 16.82 -7.96 5.66
N VAL A 44 15.58 -8.28 5.24
CA VAL A 44 14.52 -7.25 5.05
C VAL A 44 14.11 -6.64 6.39
N LEU A 45 13.97 -7.47 7.42
CA LEU A 45 13.64 -7.00 8.77
C LEU A 45 14.78 -6.16 9.35
N GLU A 46 16.03 -6.64 9.22
CA GLU A 46 17.23 -5.91 9.67
C GLU A 46 17.35 -4.56 8.96
N ALA A 47 17.11 -4.50 7.64
CA ALA A 47 17.12 -3.24 6.89
C ALA A 47 16.13 -2.22 7.49
N GLY A 48 14.93 -2.67 7.86
CA GLY A 48 13.94 -1.82 8.53
C GLY A 48 14.41 -1.33 9.91
N GLU A 49 14.96 -2.23 10.73
CA GLU A 49 15.45 -1.91 12.07
C GLU A 49 16.63 -0.93 12.05
N VAL A 50 17.58 -1.14 11.15
CA VAL A 50 18.74 -0.26 10.97
C VAL A 50 18.29 1.15 10.56
N VAL A 51 17.35 1.25 9.63
CA VAL A 51 16.78 2.54 9.21
C VAL A 51 16.12 3.26 10.38
N LEU A 52 15.25 2.58 11.13
CA LEU A 52 14.57 3.18 12.28
C LEU A 52 15.56 3.63 13.34
N SER A 53 16.53 2.78 13.69
CA SER A 53 17.59 3.11 14.65
C SER A 53 18.40 4.34 14.25
N ARG A 54 18.79 4.44 12.97
CA ARG A 54 19.55 5.60 12.46
C ARG A 54 18.75 6.89 12.41
N LEU A 55 17.43 6.79 12.35
CA LEU A 55 16.52 7.93 12.45
C LEU A 55 16.16 8.28 13.89
N GLY A 56 16.58 7.48 14.87
CA GLY A 56 16.18 7.62 16.28
C GLY A 56 14.69 7.32 16.49
N LEU A 57 14.12 6.44 15.66
CA LEU A 57 12.70 6.08 15.68
C LEU A 57 12.53 4.60 16.04
N THR A 58 11.33 4.28 16.47
CA THR A 58 10.85 2.92 16.73
C THR A 58 9.59 2.62 15.90
N MET A 59 9.13 1.40 15.90
CA MET A 59 7.85 1.02 15.28
C MET A 59 6.65 1.76 15.89
N ALA A 60 6.75 2.23 17.13
CA ALA A 60 5.71 3.02 17.78
C ALA A 60 5.56 4.44 17.24
N ASP A 61 6.62 4.97 16.61
CA ASP A 61 6.64 6.32 16.06
C ASP A 61 5.96 6.44 14.68
N ARG A 62 5.49 5.33 14.13
CA ARG A 62 4.75 5.33 12.87
C ARG A 62 3.50 6.19 12.94
N ILE A 63 3.13 6.80 11.83
CA ILE A 63 1.85 7.51 11.72
C ILE A 63 0.73 6.46 11.65
N ARG A 64 -0.31 6.62 12.46
CA ARG A 64 -1.50 5.77 12.43
C ARG A 64 -2.20 5.91 11.08
N PRO A 65 -2.49 4.80 10.38
CA PRO A 65 -3.20 4.88 9.12
C PRO A 65 -4.66 5.30 9.32
N GLN A 66 -5.18 6.00 8.32
CA GLN A 66 -6.57 6.41 8.24
C GLN A 66 -7.16 5.94 6.92
N VAL A 67 -8.36 5.38 6.97
CA VAL A 67 -9.18 5.16 5.77
C VAL A 67 -9.77 6.50 5.36
N VAL A 68 -9.41 6.99 4.18
CA VAL A 68 -9.85 8.30 3.67
C VAL A 68 -11.18 8.15 2.95
N SER A 69 -11.29 7.14 2.10
CA SER A 69 -12.54 6.85 1.39
C SER A 69 -12.64 5.39 0.94
N THR A 70 -13.87 4.94 0.77
CA THR A 70 -14.17 3.64 0.16
C THR A 70 -15.34 3.78 -0.79
N GLN A 71 -15.20 3.23 -2.00
CA GLN A 71 -16.27 3.19 -3.00
C GLN A 71 -16.47 1.75 -3.47
N VAL A 72 -17.68 1.25 -3.36
CA VAL A 72 -18.08 -0.04 -3.93
C VAL A 72 -19.01 0.24 -5.11
N ILE A 73 -18.60 -0.16 -6.28
CA ILE A 73 -19.33 0.06 -7.53
C ILE A 73 -19.76 -1.30 -8.06
N THR A 74 -21.04 -1.59 -7.94
CA THR A 74 -21.63 -2.84 -8.43
C THR A 74 -21.90 -2.77 -9.92
N ARG A 75 -21.72 -3.89 -10.61
CA ARG A 75 -21.97 -4.02 -12.05
C ARG A 75 -21.32 -2.91 -12.88
N ILE A 76 -19.98 -2.81 -12.75
CA ILE A 76 -19.19 -1.76 -13.42
C ILE A 76 -19.55 -1.65 -14.91
N ASP A 77 -19.76 -0.42 -15.37
CA ASP A 77 -20.06 -0.10 -16.75
C ASP A 77 -18.93 -0.51 -17.70
N PRO A 78 -19.23 -1.02 -18.91
CA PRO A 78 -18.21 -1.47 -19.87
C PRO A 78 -17.20 -0.38 -20.25
N TYR A 79 -17.63 0.86 -20.46
CA TYR A 79 -16.73 1.97 -20.81
C TYR A 79 -15.87 2.40 -19.60
N GLN A 80 -16.45 2.41 -18.40
CA GLN A 80 -15.70 2.69 -17.19
C GLN A 80 -14.64 1.60 -16.95
N ALA A 81 -14.96 0.33 -17.15
CA ALA A 81 -14.00 -0.77 -17.07
C ALA A 81 -12.85 -0.59 -18.06
N GLN A 82 -13.13 -0.18 -19.31
CA GLN A 82 -12.10 0.10 -20.31
C GLN A 82 -11.17 1.24 -19.85
N LEU A 83 -11.70 2.32 -19.28
CA LEU A 83 -10.89 3.46 -18.79
C LEU A 83 -9.96 3.02 -17.66
N ILE A 84 -10.44 2.23 -16.71
CA ILE A 84 -9.65 1.71 -15.60
C ILE A 84 -8.57 0.74 -16.13
N ASN A 85 -8.92 -0.12 -17.07
CA ASN A 85 -7.99 -1.05 -17.67
C ASN A 85 -6.81 -0.37 -18.41
N ARG A 86 -6.90 0.90 -18.76
CA ARG A 86 -5.80 1.64 -19.40
C ARG A 86 -4.64 1.92 -18.45
N PHE A 87 -4.89 2.08 -17.16
CA PHE A 87 -3.84 2.37 -16.17
C PHE A 87 -3.52 1.20 -15.23
N ARG A 88 -4.26 0.09 -15.30
CA ARG A 88 -4.02 -1.08 -14.45
C ARG A 88 -2.61 -1.65 -14.62
N ARG A 89 -2.10 -2.23 -13.55
CA ARG A 89 -0.83 -3.00 -13.57
C ARG A 89 -1.03 -4.46 -13.13
N GLY A 90 -2.23 -4.83 -12.73
CA GLY A 90 -2.63 -6.16 -12.30
C GLY A 90 -3.64 -6.81 -13.26
N SER A 91 -4.63 -7.45 -12.68
CA SER A 91 -5.68 -8.19 -13.38
C SER A 91 -6.57 -7.28 -14.23
N ILE A 92 -7.27 -7.87 -15.20
CA ILE A 92 -8.27 -7.17 -16.00
C ILE A 92 -9.55 -7.00 -15.18
N LEU A 93 -10.10 -5.79 -15.14
CA LEU A 93 -11.44 -5.50 -14.67
C LEU A 93 -12.43 -5.86 -15.77
N VAL A 94 -13.32 -6.80 -15.49
CA VAL A 94 -14.35 -7.24 -16.43
C VAL A 94 -15.64 -6.45 -16.15
N SER A 95 -16.29 -5.98 -17.21
CA SER A 95 -17.57 -5.28 -17.08
C SER A 95 -18.63 -6.18 -16.40
N GLY A 96 -19.46 -5.58 -15.57
CA GLY A 96 -20.47 -6.29 -14.79
C GLY A 96 -19.97 -6.83 -13.44
N GLU A 97 -18.66 -6.89 -13.19
CA GLU A 97 -18.12 -7.19 -11.86
C GLU A 97 -18.37 -6.05 -10.87
N THR A 98 -18.25 -6.35 -9.59
CA THR A 98 -18.21 -5.35 -8.55
C THR A 98 -16.77 -4.90 -8.33
N MET A 99 -16.55 -3.59 -8.22
CA MET A 99 -15.25 -2.99 -7.99
C MET A 99 -15.22 -2.28 -6.64
N LEU A 100 -14.14 -2.45 -5.89
CA LEU A 100 -13.78 -1.62 -4.73
C LEU A 100 -12.68 -0.65 -5.11
N VAL A 101 -12.84 0.61 -4.72
CA VAL A 101 -11.73 1.56 -4.59
C VAL A 101 -11.61 1.95 -3.13
N LEU A 102 -10.46 1.69 -2.53
CA LEU A 102 -10.16 2.10 -1.15
C LEU A 102 -8.96 3.04 -1.17
N GLU A 103 -9.07 4.11 -0.40
CA GLU A 103 -8.02 5.12 -0.23
C GLU A 103 -7.64 5.24 1.24
N CYS A 104 -6.34 5.26 1.53
CA CYS A 104 -5.80 5.44 2.88
C CYS A 104 -4.64 6.44 2.91
N ALA A 105 -4.35 6.96 4.08
CA ALA A 105 -3.19 7.79 4.39
C ALA A 105 -2.51 7.27 5.67
N PRO A 106 -1.16 7.23 5.72
CA PRO A 106 -0.17 7.39 4.65
C PRO A 106 -0.27 6.34 3.53
N ALA A 107 0.19 6.71 2.33
CA ALA A 107 0.01 5.91 1.11
C ALA A 107 0.52 4.47 1.19
N ALA A 108 1.67 4.22 1.81
CA ALA A 108 2.32 2.91 1.85
C ALA A 108 1.48 1.83 2.55
N TYR A 109 0.58 2.22 3.47
CA TYR A 109 -0.30 1.27 4.17
C TYR A 109 -1.30 0.57 3.25
N ILE A 110 -1.52 1.10 2.04
CA ILE A 110 -2.42 0.45 1.08
C ILE A 110 -1.92 -0.94 0.67
N ASN A 111 -0.59 -1.15 0.65
CA ASN A 111 -0.02 -2.46 0.36
C ASN A 111 -0.39 -3.49 1.43
N TYR A 112 -0.35 -3.07 2.71
CA TYR A 112 -0.79 -3.92 3.82
C TYR A 112 -2.29 -4.21 3.75
N ALA A 113 -3.12 -3.20 3.53
CA ALA A 113 -4.57 -3.36 3.36
C ALA A 113 -4.91 -4.31 2.20
N CYS A 114 -4.20 -4.18 1.08
CA CYS A 114 -4.37 -5.04 -0.08
C CYS A 114 -4.04 -6.51 0.23
N ASN A 115 -2.91 -6.76 0.89
CA ASN A 115 -2.49 -8.10 1.29
C ASN A 115 -3.50 -8.78 2.24
N GLU A 116 -4.07 -8.03 3.18
CA GLU A 116 -5.09 -8.58 4.08
C GLU A 116 -6.42 -8.84 3.36
N ALA A 117 -6.78 -8.00 2.38
CA ALA A 117 -7.93 -8.25 1.51
C ALA A 117 -7.78 -9.53 0.68
N GLU A 118 -6.61 -9.73 0.06
CA GLU A 118 -6.31 -10.91 -0.76
C GLU A 118 -6.27 -12.21 0.04
N LYS A 119 -5.89 -12.16 1.33
CA LYS A 119 -5.91 -13.34 2.21
C LYS A 119 -7.32 -13.79 2.61
N THR A 120 -8.29 -12.89 2.58
CA THR A 120 -9.63 -13.16 3.12
C THR A 120 -10.69 -13.43 2.08
N ALA A 121 -10.47 -13.05 0.82
CA ALA A 121 -11.46 -13.20 -0.24
C ALA A 121 -10.80 -13.52 -1.59
N SER A 122 -11.52 -14.25 -2.44
CA SER A 122 -11.08 -14.54 -3.82
C SER A 122 -11.37 -13.36 -4.72
N ILE A 123 -10.49 -12.37 -4.68
CA ILE A 123 -10.62 -11.11 -5.45
C ILE A 123 -9.52 -10.98 -6.49
N LYS A 124 -9.71 -10.07 -7.42
CA LYS A 124 -8.70 -9.68 -8.40
C LYS A 124 -8.13 -8.32 -8.03
N LEU A 125 -6.81 -8.25 -7.91
CA LEU A 125 -6.10 -6.98 -7.78
C LEU A 125 -5.96 -6.34 -9.17
N ILE A 126 -6.63 -5.21 -9.37
CA ILE A 126 -6.59 -4.44 -10.64
C ILE A 126 -5.39 -3.50 -10.65
N HIS A 127 -5.21 -2.76 -9.56
CA HIS A 127 -4.14 -1.81 -9.41
C HIS A 127 -3.90 -1.45 -7.94
N VAL A 128 -2.64 -1.15 -7.59
CA VAL A 128 -2.26 -0.53 -6.33
C VAL A 128 -1.35 0.66 -6.61
N SER A 129 -1.59 1.77 -5.93
CA SER A 129 -0.73 2.95 -5.91
C SER A 129 -0.41 3.29 -4.46
N SER A 130 0.84 3.11 -4.06
CA SER A 130 1.31 3.31 -2.68
C SER A 130 2.23 4.51 -2.51
N VAL A 131 2.25 5.40 -3.49
CA VAL A 131 3.16 6.55 -3.56
C VAL A 131 2.40 7.85 -3.31
N GLY A 132 3.07 8.80 -2.66
CA GLY A 132 2.52 10.10 -2.33
C GLY A 132 1.80 10.15 -0.99
N ARG A 133 0.85 11.06 -0.86
CA ARG A 133 0.09 11.27 0.37
C ARG A 133 -0.95 10.19 0.59
N PHE A 134 -1.67 9.80 -0.47
CA PHE A 134 -2.78 8.86 -0.41
C PHE A 134 -2.47 7.59 -1.21
N GLY A 135 -2.60 6.45 -0.54
CA GLY A 135 -2.54 5.15 -1.19
C GLY A 135 -3.92 4.73 -1.69
N ARG A 136 -3.97 4.11 -2.86
CA ARG A 136 -5.23 3.58 -3.43
C ARG A 136 -5.05 2.16 -3.91
N MET A 137 -6.09 1.36 -3.72
CA MET A 137 -6.21 0.05 -4.35
C MET A 137 -7.53 -0.08 -5.10
N TRP A 138 -7.49 -0.81 -6.19
CA TRP A 138 -8.64 -1.19 -7.00
C TRP A 138 -8.72 -2.71 -7.03
N LEU A 139 -9.80 -3.25 -6.48
CA LEU A 139 -10.08 -4.68 -6.45
C LEU A 139 -11.34 -4.97 -7.22
N SER A 140 -11.49 -6.17 -7.78
CA SER A 140 -12.75 -6.63 -8.37
C SER A 140 -13.04 -8.09 -8.06
N GLY A 141 -14.33 -8.44 -8.13
CA GLY A 141 -14.84 -9.77 -7.84
C GLY A 141 -16.38 -9.78 -7.80
N THR A 142 -16.91 -10.78 -7.16
CA THR A 142 -18.35 -10.80 -6.81
C THR A 142 -18.62 -9.78 -5.70
N GLU A 143 -19.86 -9.32 -5.58
CA GLU A 143 -20.23 -8.34 -4.55
C GLU A 143 -19.91 -8.84 -3.13
N ALA A 144 -20.19 -10.11 -2.84
CA ALA A 144 -19.93 -10.71 -1.53
C ALA A 144 -18.43 -10.74 -1.21
N GLU A 145 -17.58 -11.12 -2.17
CA GLU A 145 -16.12 -11.14 -2.01
C GLU A 145 -15.56 -9.73 -1.82
N ILE A 146 -16.04 -8.77 -2.59
CA ILE A 146 -15.62 -7.36 -2.47
C ILE A 146 -16.01 -6.77 -1.11
N LEU A 147 -17.19 -7.07 -0.59
CA LEU A 147 -17.59 -6.60 0.75
C LEU A 147 -16.73 -7.25 1.85
N THR A 148 -16.40 -8.54 1.71
CA THR A 148 -15.50 -9.25 2.63
C THR A 148 -14.10 -8.64 2.59
N ALA A 149 -13.51 -8.46 1.40
CA ALA A 149 -12.21 -7.85 1.20
C ALA A 149 -12.13 -6.41 1.75
N LYS A 150 -13.18 -5.60 1.50
CA LYS A 150 -13.29 -4.25 2.05
C LYS A 150 -13.22 -4.24 3.56
N ASN A 151 -14.02 -5.07 4.22
CA ASN A 151 -14.07 -5.12 5.67
C ASN A 151 -12.73 -5.56 6.27
N ALA A 152 -12.08 -6.58 5.69
CA ALA A 152 -10.77 -7.04 6.11
C ALA A 152 -9.70 -5.95 5.99
N ALA A 153 -9.67 -5.25 4.85
CA ALA A 153 -8.74 -4.16 4.62
C ALA A 153 -8.92 -3.02 5.63
N ILE A 154 -10.16 -2.61 5.89
CA ILE A 154 -10.47 -1.54 6.86
C ILE A 154 -10.06 -1.97 8.27
N GLN A 155 -10.47 -3.15 8.72
CA GLN A 155 -10.12 -3.68 10.04
C GLN A 155 -8.62 -3.78 10.24
N ALA A 156 -7.88 -4.22 9.22
CA ALA A 156 -6.42 -4.31 9.26
C ALA A 156 -5.76 -2.94 9.47
N LEU A 157 -6.23 -1.90 8.77
CA LEU A 157 -5.73 -0.55 8.94
C LEU A 157 -6.09 0.03 10.32
N GLU A 158 -7.33 -0.14 10.77
CA GLU A 158 -7.83 0.37 12.06
C GLU A 158 -7.15 -0.29 13.27
N ALA A 159 -6.71 -1.54 13.14
CA ALA A 159 -5.98 -2.26 14.18
C ALA A 159 -4.57 -1.72 14.44
N LEU A 160 -3.99 -0.98 13.49
CA LEU A 160 -2.64 -0.45 13.62
C LEU A 160 -2.61 0.77 14.55
N GLN A 161 -1.74 0.69 15.55
CA GLN A 161 -1.46 1.80 16.46
C GLN A 161 -0.35 2.69 15.91
N GLY A 162 -0.36 3.95 16.29
CA GLY A 162 0.65 4.92 15.90
C GLY A 162 0.28 6.32 16.37
N ARG A 163 1.18 7.28 16.17
CA ARG A 163 0.90 8.71 16.45
C ARG A 163 -0.09 9.26 15.42
N GLU A 164 -0.82 10.29 15.79
CA GLU A 164 -1.65 11.00 14.83
C GLU A 164 -0.79 11.68 13.76
N GLY A 165 -1.24 11.60 12.51
CA GLY A 165 -0.64 12.33 11.40
C GLY A 165 -0.99 13.82 11.45
N ALA A 166 -0.08 14.66 10.98
CA ALA A 166 -0.35 16.09 10.80
C ALA A 166 -1.19 16.32 9.53
#